data_5f15905c594077ffa7048082fecd5859
#
_entry.id   5f15905c594077ffa7048082fecd5859
#
_cell.length_a   1.000
_cell.length_b   1.000
_cell.length_c   1.000
_cell.angle_alpha   90.00
_cell.angle_beta   90.00
_cell.angle_gamma   90.00
#
_symmetry.space_group_name_H-M   'P 1'
#
loop_
_entity.id
_entity.type
_entity.pdbx_description
1 polymer ?
#
loop_
_entity_poly.entity_id
_entity_poly.type
_entity_poly.pdbx_seq_one_letter_code
_entity_poly.pdbx_strand_id
1 'polypeptide(L)'
;GLAYTVAYPALGGIVITPSQLLGPFYPEKIPVENDNDLTRVAGQNRLALGDITHLIGRVLTPLGQPIAGAQIEIWQCDAFGHYNHPRDRGERDLAFQGYGKTQSGDNGEYRFKTIKPSPYPGRTPHIHMRIVTKTAQLVTQIYVKGEPLNKSDFILKSILLLFSVFWVLLAFMWSNSTEINVHA
;
A
#
# COMPACT_ATOMS: atom_id res chain seq x y z
N GLY A 1 3.40 22.10 3.92
CA GLY A 1 2.96 20.73 3.85
C GLY A 1 3.90 19.84 4.65
N LEU A 2 3.38 19.03 5.56
CA LEU A 2 4.18 18.07 6.33
C LEU A 2 4.43 16.84 5.44
N ALA A 3 5.69 16.44 5.31
CA ALA A 3 6.11 15.25 4.60
C ALA A 3 6.21 14.08 5.60
N TYR A 4 5.83 12.88 5.19
CA TYR A 4 5.93 11.67 6.00
C TYR A 4 7.10 10.81 5.55
N THR A 5 7.63 10.03 6.46
CA THR A 5 8.95 9.42 6.30
C THR A 5 8.89 7.90 6.28
N VAL A 6 9.62 7.27 5.36
CA VAL A 6 10.01 5.86 5.45
C VAL A 6 11.37 5.80 6.13
N ALA A 7 11.45 5.15 7.30
CA ALA A 7 12.71 4.96 7.98
C ALA A 7 13.38 3.66 7.53
N TYR A 8 14.60 3.77 7.02
CA TYR A 8 15.48 2.62 6.77
C TYR A 8 16.66 2.62 7.75
N PRO A 9 16.95 1.50 8.40
CA PRO A 9 18.04 1.44 9.38
C PRO A 9 19.44 1.31 8.76
N ALA A 10 19.66 1.65 7.51
CA ALA A 10 20.93 1.29 6.88
C ALA A 10 21.91 2.42 6.59
N LEU A 11 21.65 3.70 6.84
CA LEU A 11 22.63 4.79 6.63
C LEU A 11 22.27 6.10 7.35
N GLY A 12 21.72 6.04 8.54
CA GLY A 12 21.70 7.22 9.45
C GLY A 12 20.77 8.38 9.09
N GLY A 13 19.84 8.19 8.15
CA GLY A 13 18.89 9.24 7.77
C GLY A 13 17.47 8.69 7.55
N ILE A 14 16.48 9.42 8.03
CA ILE A 14 15.07 9.14 7.76
C ILE A 14 14.76 9.62 6.34
N VAL A 15 14.26 8.73 5.47
CA VAL A 15 13.84 9.09 4.11
C VAL A 15 12.35 9.40 4.11
N ILE A 16 11.98 10.58 3.61
CA ILE A 16 10.58 10.99 3.50
C ILE A 16 9.89 10.20 2.39
N THR A 17 8.77 9.55 2.71
CA THR A 17 7.96 8.82 1.73
C THR A 17 7.43 9.78 0.66
N PRO A 18 7.69 9.52 -0.65
CA PRO A 18 7.22 10.38 -1.71
C PRO A 18 5.70 10.32 -1.86
N SER A 19 5.07 11.47 -2.05
CA SER A 19 3.66 11.53 -2.44
C SER A 19 3.49 11.07 -3.89
N GLN A 20 2.40 10.33 -4.13
CA GLN A 20 2.03 9.82 -5.44
C GLN A 20 0.56 10.10 -5.74
N LEU A 21 0.13 9.78 -6.96
CA LEU A 21 -1.25 9.99 -7.38
C LEU A 21 -2.19 8.99 -6.70
N LEU A 22 -3.39 9.45 -6.35
CA LEU A 22 -4.48 8.62 -5.84
C LEU A 22 -4.84 7.50 -6.83
N GLY A 23 -4.73 7.80 -8.12
CA GLY A 23 -5.11 6.88 -9.19
C GLY A 23 -6.62 6.84 -9.44
N PRO A 24 -7.04 6.16 -10.51
CA PRO A 24 -8.44 6.16 -10.96
C PRO A 24 -9.34 5.20 -10.19
N PHE A 25 -8.79 4.33 -9.32
CA PHE A 25 -9.49 3.23 -8.68
C PHE A 25 -9.66 3.40 -7.16
N TYR A 26 -9.41 4.60 -6.63
CA TYR A 26 -9.83 4.90 -5.26
C TYR A 26 -11.36 4.83 -5.17
N PRO A 27 -11.96 4.14 -4.17
CA PRO A 27 -13.39 3.91 -4.10
C PRO A 27 -14.21 5.22 -4.17
N GLU A 28 -15.16 5.30 -5.10
CA GLU A 28 -16.12 6.42 -5.17
C GLU A 28 -17.03 6.45 -3.94
N LYS A 29 -17.31 5.27 -3.39
CA LYS A 29 -18.00 5.07 -2.11
C LYS A 29 -17.23 4.04 -1.32
N ILE A 30 -16.89 4.37 -0.07
CA ILE A 30 -16.20 3.43 0.81
C ILE A 30 -17.06 2.16 0.97
N PRO A 31 -16.52 0.97 0.72
CA PRO A 31 -17.23 -0.29 0.89
C PRO A 31 -17.75 -0.46 2.31
N VAL A 32 -18.85 -1.20 2.47
CA VAL A 32 -19.40 -1.54 3.79
C VAL A 32 -18.37 -2.35 4.59
N GLU A 33 -17.78 -3.35 3.95
CA GLU A 33 -16.64 -4.09 4.48
C GLU A 33 -15.36 -3.37 4.10
N ASN A 34 -14.63 -2.93 5.09
CA ASN A 34 -13.46 -2.09 4.90
C ASN A 34 -12.46 -2.21 6.06
N ASP A 35 -12.46 -3.35 6.75
CA ASP A 35 -11.51 -3.63 7.82
C ASP A 35 -10.10 -3.91 7.29
N ASN A 36 -9.21 -4.41 8.12
CA ASN A 36 -7.82 -4.68 7.77
C ASN A 36 -7.54 -6.12 7.32
N ASP A 37 -8.57 -6.99 7.17
CA ASP A 37 -8.46 -8.32 6.54
C ASP A 37 -9.15 -8.34 5.17
N LEU A 38 -8.45 -7.92 4.13
CA LEU A 38 -8.99 -7.86 2.77
C LEU A 38 -9.23 -9.25 2.14
N THR A 39 -8.81 -10.32 2.81
CA THR A 39 -8.90 -11.69 2.27
C THR A 39 -10.22 -12.37 2.53
N ARG A 40 -11.17 -11.68 3.18
CA ARG A 40 -12.51 -12.18 3.52
C ARG A 40 -13.57 -11.15 3.15
N VAL A 41 -14.68 -11.66 2.63
CA VAL A 41 -15.90 -10.89 2.37
C VAL A 41 -17.08 -11.68 2.93
N ALA A 42 -17.97 -11.02 3.69
CA ALA A 42 -19.14 -11.66 4.25
C ALA A 42 -20.01 -12.29 3.14
N GLY A 43 -20.56 -13.46 3.42
CA GLY A 43 -21.35 -14.22 2.45
C GLY A 43 -20.51 -15.00 1.41
N GLN A 44 -19.20 -14.88 1.41
CA GLN A 44 -18.31 -15.72 0.60
C GLN A 44 -17.82 -16.93 1.41
N ASN A 45 -17.93 -18.13 0.81
CA ASN A 45 -17.55 -19.40 1.48
C ASN A 45 -16.06 -19.74 1.32
N ARG A 46 -15.26 -18.86 0.74
CA ARG A 46 -13.83 -19.03 0.52
C ARG A 46 -13.06 -17.75 0.85
N LEU A 47 -11.76 -17.89 0.98
CA LEU A 47 -10.85 -16.75 1.01
C LEU A 47 -10.63 -16.18 -0.39
N ALA A 48 -10.11 -14.95 -0.45
CA ALA A 48 -9.58 -14.36 -1.66
C ALA A 48 -8.56 -15.28 -2.33
N LEU A 49 -8.53 -15.27 -3.65
CA LEU A 49 -7.49 -15.92 -4.44
C LEU A 49 -6.19 -15.11 -4.38
N GLY A 50 -5.07 -15.81 -4.53
CA GLY A 50 -3.73 -15.22 -4.53
C GLY A 50 -2.92 -15.54 -3.26
N ASP A 51 -1.68 -15.07 -3.24
CA ASP A 51 -0.73 -15.32 -2.14
C ASP A 51 -1.05 -14.40 -0.96
N ILE A 52 -1.48 -14.99 0.16
CA ILE A 52 -1.77 -14.23 1.39
C ILE A 52 -0.51 -13.49 1.84
N THR A 53 -0.67 -12.21 2.08
CA THR A 53 0.40 -11.29 2.42
C THR A 53 0.02 -10.44 3.62
N HIS A 54 0.94 -10.22 4.53
CA HIS A 54 0.79 -9.29 5.65
C HIS A 54 1.57 -8.02 5.36
N LEU A 55 0.86 -6.89 5.30
CA LEU A 55 1.46 -5.57 5.20
C LEU A 55 1.53 -4.99 6.61
N ILE A 56 2.75 -4.76 7.09
CA ILE A 56 3.01 -4.23 8.43
C ILE A 56 3.90 -3.00 8.29
N GLY A 57 3.63 -1.97 9.06
CA GLY A 57 4.42 -0.76 9.02
C GLY A 57 4.20 0.15 10.23
N ARG A 58 4.83 1.33 10.17
CA ARG A 58 4.69 2.38 11.16
C ARG A 58 4.50 3.73 10.50
N VAL A 59 3.64 4.55 11.07
CA VAL A 59 3.49 5.96 10.69
C VAL A 59 4.35 6.79 11.62
N LEU A 60 5.32 7.50 11.04
CA LEU A 60 6.29 8.30 11.78
C LEU A 60 6.29 9.75 11.28
N THR A 61 6.66 10.68 12.15
CA THR A 61 7.01 12.04 11.73
C THR A 61 8.35 12.06 10.96
N PRO A 62 8.70 13.16 10.27
CA PRO A 62 10.05 13.35 9.69
C PRO A 62 11.21 13.24 10.68
N LEU A 63 10.94 13.34 11.97
CA LEU A 63 11.92 13.16 13.04
C LEU A 63 11.93 11.75 13.63
N GLY A 64 11.18 10.79 13.03
CA GLY A 64 11.11 9.41 13.48
C GLY A 64 10.20 9.16 14.68
N GLN A 65 9.43 10.15 15.11
CA GLN A 65 8.49 9.98 16.22
C GLN A 65 7.21 9.28 15.75
N PRO A 66 6.66 8.32 16.50
CA PRO A 66 5.44 7.62 16.13
C PRO A 66 4.22 8.57 16.11
N ILE A 67 3.31 8.32 15.17
CA ILE A 67 2.03 9.00 15.09
C ILE A 67 0.93 7.98 15.40
N ALA A 68 0.32 8.12 16.57
CA ALA A 68 -0.83 7.31 16.99
C ALA A 68 -2.13 7.83 16.38
N GLY A 69 -3.07 6.92 16.09
CA GLY A 69 -4.40 7.25 15.61
C GLY A 69 -4.44 7.82 14.18
N ALA A 70 -3.36 7.72 13.42
CA ALA A 70 -3.41 8.02 11.99
C ALA A 70 -4.33 7.02 11.29
N GLN A 71 -5.22 7.48 10.42
CA GLN A 71 -6.03 6.61 9.59
C GLN A 71 -5.21 6.16 8.39
N ILE A 72 -5.16 4.85 8.17
CA ILE A 72 -4.46 4.24 7.03
C ILE A 72 -5.50 3.50 6.19
N GLU A 73 -5.49 3.77 4.91
CA GLU A 73 -6.31 3.12 3.89
C GLU A 73 -5.40 2.47 2.85
N ILE A 74 -5.76 1.28 2.40
CA ILE A 74 -5.12 0.64 1.26
C ILE A 74 -6.17 0.22 0.23
N TRP A 75 -5.79 0.23 -1.04
CA TRP A 75 -6.58 -0.38 -2.11
C TRP A 75 -5.64 -0.94 -3.18
N GLN A 76 -6.04 -2.06 -3.74
CA GLN A 76 -5.27 -2.79 -4.74
C GLN A 76 -6.16 -3.64 -5.62
N CYS A 77 -5.64 -4.10 -6.74
CA CYS A 77 -6.29 -5.12 -7.56
C CYS A 77 -6.24 -6.50 -6.90
N ASP A 78 -7.15 -7.37 -7.33
CA ASP A 78 -7.19 -8.79 -6.95
C ASP A 78 -6.10 -9.62 -7.67
N ALA A 79 -6.16 -10.95 -7.54
CA ALA A 79 -5.23 -11.89 -8.16
C ALA A 79 -5.27 -11.87 -9.70
N PHE A 80 -6.32 -11.34 -10.29
CA PHE A 80 -6.50 -11.23 -11.74
C PHE A 80 -6.14 -9.84 -12.30
N GLY A 81 -5.74 -8.89 -11.44
CA GLY A 81 -5.40 -7.53 -11.82
C GLY A 81 -6.61 -6.59 -11.88
N HIS A 82 -7.75 -6.94 -11.30
CA HIS A 82 -8.98 -6.16 -11.31
C HIS A 82 -9.27 -5.49 -9.98
N TYR A 83 -9.72 -4.23 -10.04
CA TYR A 83 -10.10 -3.45 -8.87
C TYR A 83 -11.60 -3.60 -8.55
N ASN A 84 -11.94 -3.54 -7.28
CA ASN A 84 -13.32 -3.38 -6.83
C ASN A 84 -13.79 -1.94 -7.08
N HIS A 85 -13.98 -1.58 -8.36
CA HIS A 85 -14.29 -0.22 -8.79
C HIS A 85 -15.18 -0.22 -10.04
N PRO A 86 -16.18 0.71 -10.17
CA PRO A 86 -17.10 0.75 -11.31
C PRO A 86 -16.42 0.98 -12.67
N ARG A 87 -15.23 1.58 -12.70
CA ARG A 87 -14.47 1.81 -13.94
C ARG A 87 -13.68 0.58 -14.39
N ASP A 88 -13.47 -0.40 -13.52
CA ASP A 88 -12.89 -1.68 -13.88
C ASP A 88 -14.01 -2.64 -14.30
N ARG A 89 -13.98 -3.09 -15.57
CA ARG A 89 -15.03 -3.92 -16.16
C ARG A 89 -14.67 -5.41 -16.21
N GLY A 90 -13.51 -5.80 -15.68
CA GLY A 90 -13.07 -7.19 -15.63
C GLY A 90 -13.83 -8.01 -14.58
N GLU A 91 -13.77 -9.34 -14.71
CA GLU A 91 -14.25 -10.25 -13.69
C GLU A 91 -13.31 -10.23 -12.48
N ARG A 92 -13.80 -9.71 -11.38
CA ARG A 92 -13.04 -9.61 -10.13
C ARG A 92 -13.32 -10.77 -9.18
N ASP A 93 -12.41 -11.02 -8.28
CA ASP A 93 -12.62 -11.95 -7.16
C ASP A 93 -13.58 -11.33 -6.12
N LEU A 94 -14.80 -11.84 -6.05
CA LEU A 94 -15.82 -11.38 -5.09
C LEU A 94 -15.48 -11.72 -3.63
N ALA A 95 -14.52 -12.61 -3.38
CA ALA A 95 -14.04 -12.93 -2.03
C ALA A 95 -12.87 -12.03 -1.59
N PHE A 96 -12.41 -11.11 -2.46
CA PHE A 96 -11.41 -10.11 -2.15
C PHE A 96 -12.05 -8.74 -1.91
N GLN A 97 -11.79 -8.15 -0.74
CA GLN A 97 -12.38 -6.87 -0.35
C GLN A 97 -11.89 -5.71 -1.23
N GLY A 98 -10.62 -5.74 -1.67
CA GLY A 98 -10.00 -4.78 -2.58
C GLY A 98 -9.65 -3.43 -1.96
N TYR A 99 -10.28 -3.07 -0.85
CA TYR A 99 -10.05 -1.88 -0.06
C TYR A 99 -10.11 -2.23 1.42
N GLY A 100 -9.26 -1.62 2.24
CA GLY A 100 -9.29 -1.79 3.68
C GLY A 100 -8.77 -0.55 4.39
N LYS A 101 -9.14 -0.41 5.67
CA LYS A 101 -8.66 0.66 6.52
C LYS A 101 -8.35 0.17 7.92
N THR A 102 -7.44 0.88 8.59
CA THR A 102 -7.09 0.70 9.99
C THR A 102 -6.62 2.02 10.59
N GLN A 103 -6.29 2.01 11.87
CA GLN A 103 -5.62 3.12 12.55
C GLN A 103 -4.29 2.66 13.11
N SER A 104 -3.32 3.56 13.15
CA SER A 104 -2.05 3.28 13.81
C SER A 104 -2.21 3.24 15.32
N GLY A 105 -1.53 2.29 15.97
CA GLY A 105 -1.42 2.18 17.41
C GLY A 105 -0.49 3.22 18.03
N ASP A 106 -0.21 3.09 19.33
CA ASP A 106 0.53 4.09 20.11
C ASP A 106 1.97 4.28 19.62
N ASN A 107 2.59 3.22 19.09
CA ASN A 107 3.93 3.28 18.50
C ASN A 107 3.91 3.54 16.99
N GLY A 108 2.77 4.00 16.45
CA GLY A 108 2.57 4.26 15.02
C GLY A 108 2.32 3.02 14.18
N GLU A 109 2.33 1.82 14.74
CA GLU A 109 2.23 0.55 14.05
C GLU A 109 0.85 0.34 13.40
N TYR A 110 0.84 -0.29 12.22
CA TYR A 110 -0.36 -0.75 11.54
C TYR A 110 -0.15 -2.10 10.87
N ARG A 111 -1.25 -2.81 10.62
CA ARG A 111 -1.23 -4.10 9.94
C ARG A 111 -2.44 -4.26 9.03
N PHE A 112 -2.21 -4.85 7.86
CA PHE A 112 -3.24 -5.40 6.98
C PHE A 112 -2.91 -6.85 6.64
N LYS A 113 -3.96 -7.65 6.45
CA LYS A 113 -3.89 -8.95 5.80
C LYS A 113 -4.53 -8.80 4.43
N THR A 114 -3.78 -9.07 3.39
CA THR A 114 -4.19 -8.91 2.00
C THR A 114 -3.61 -10.03 1.14
N ILE A 115 -3.55 -9.85 -0.15
CA ILE A 115 -2.86 -10.72 -1.10
C ILE A 115 -1.70 -9.96 -1.75
N LYS A 116 -0.70 -10.70 -2.25
CA LYS A 116 0.32 -10.11 -3.11
C LYS A 116 -0.38 -9.46 -4.31
N PRO A 117 -0.16 -8.16 -4.59
CA PRO A 117 -0.81 -7.50 -5.71
C PRO A 117 -0.34 -8.12 -7.03
N SER A 118 -1.26 -8.19 -8.00
CA SER A 118 -0.97 -8.63 -9.36
C SER A 118 -0.59 -7.44 -10.26
N PRO A 119 0.21 -7.67 -11.30
CA PRO A 119 0.41 -6.65 -12.32
C PRO A 119 -0.86 -6.50 -13.15
N TYR A 120 -1.06 -5.32 -13.73
CA TYR A 120 -2.06 -5.08 -14.77
C TYR A 120 -1.48 -4.20 -15.89
N PRO A 121 -2.14 -4.04 -17.06
CA PRO A 121 -1.54 -3.38 -18.22
C PRO A 121 -0.88 -2.04 -17.88
N GLY A 122 0.42 -1.94 -18.15
CA GLY A 122 1.23 -0.74 -17.93
C GLY A 122 1.71 -0.51 -16.49
N ARG A 123 1.37 -1.38 -15.53
CA ARG A 123 1.72 -1.21 -14.14
C ARG A 123 2.38 -2.46 -13.53
N THR A 124 3.41 -2.23 -12.75
CA THR A 124 3.99 -3.24 -11.86
C THR A 124 3.06 -3.55 -10.68
N PRO A 125 3.17 -4.72 -10.02
CA PRO A 125 2.45 -5.00 -8.78
C PRO A 125 2.64 -3.92 -7.72
N HIS A 126 1.54 -3.35 -7.24
CA HIS A 126 1.58 -2.30 -6.22
C HIS A 126 0.31 -2.26 -5.36
N ILE A 127 0.43 -1.70 -4.18
CA ILE A 127 -0.67 -1.40 -3.27
C ILE A 127 -0.71 0.12 -3.11
N HIS A 128 -1.85 0.73 -3.37
CA HIS A 128 -2.08 2.13 -3.02
C HIS A 128 -2.27 2.29 -1.52
N MET A 129 -1.77 3.37 -0.99
CA MET A 129 -1.93 3.71 0.43
C MET A 129 -2.26 5.20 0.58
N ARG A 130 -3.19 5.48 1.48
CA ARG A 130 -3.49 6.84 1.94
C ARG A 130 -3.39 6.88 3.46
N ILE A 131 -2.63 7.83 3.98
CA ILE A 131 -2.46 8.07 5.40
C ILE A 131 -3.02 9.46 5.72
N VAL A 132 -3.90 9.53 6.71
CA VAL A 132 -4.50 10.78 7.17
C VAL A 132 -4.25 10.95 8.65
N THR A 133 -3.69 12.07 9.01
CA THR A 133 -3.48 12.51 10.40
C THR A 133 -4.33 13.75 10.69
N LYS A 134 -4.27 14.27 11.90
CA LYS A 134 -4.95 15.53 12.25
C LYS A 134 -4.50 16.74 11.44
N THR A 135 -3.27 16.73 10.94
CA THR A 135 -2.63 17.92 10.35
C THR A 135 -2.18 17.71 8.90
N ALA A 136 -2.19 16.47 8.41
CA ALA A 136 -1.64 16.19 7.09
C ALA A 136 -2.21 14.92 6.47
N GLN A 137 -2.00 14.79 5.16
CA GLN A 137 -2.38 13.63 4.36
C GLN A 137 -1.22 13.27 3.44
N LEU A 138 -0.99 11.96 3.29
CA LEU A 138 -0.09 11.39 2.31
C LEU A 138 -0.86 10.37 1.46
N VAL A 139 -0.68 10.42 0.15
CA VAL A 139 -1.04 9.34 -0.78
C VAL A 139 0.25 8.80 -1.37
N THR A 140 0.42 7.50 -1.37
CA THR A 140 1.61 6.84 -1.91
C THR A 140 1.27 5.46 -2.47
N GLN A 141 2.26 4.75 -3.00
CA GLN A 141 2.13 3.37 -3.46
C GLN A 141 3.28 2.54 -2.91
N ILE A 142 2.97 1.30 -2.54
CA ILE A 142 3.93 0.29 -2.08
C ILE A 142 4.18 -0.65 -3.24
N TYR A 143 5.45 -0.87 -3.59
CA TYR A 143 5.86 -1.71 -4.70
C TYR A 143 6.51 -3.00 -4.23
N VAL A 144 6.37 -4.07 -5.04
CA VAL A 144 6.98 -5.37 -4.74
C VAL A 144 8.45 -5.35 -5.12
N LYS A 145 9.34 -5.66 -4.17
CA LYS A 145 10.79 -5.73 -4.42
C LYS A 145 11.14 -6.86 -5.37
N GLY A 146 12.06 -6.60 -6.27
CA GLY A 146 12.57 -7.61 -7.21
C GLY A 146 11.63 -7.91 -8.37
N GLU A 147 10.46 -7.25 -8.42
CA GLU A 147 9.52 -7.41 -9.52
C GLU A 147 10.11 -6.86 -10.82
N PRO A 148 10.25 -7.70 -11.89
CA PRO A 148 10.87 -7.26 -13.13
C PRO A 148 10.20 -6.05 -13.79
N LEU A 149 8.88 -5.93 -13.66
CA LEU A 149 8.09 -4.83 -14.21
C LEU A 149 8.37 -3.47 -13.55
N ASN A 150 9.04 -3.43 -12.39
CA ASN A 150 9.46 -2.17 -11.77
C ASN A 150 10.33 -1.33 -12.71
N LYS A 151 11.11 -1.98 -13.59
CA LYS A 151 11.97 -1.31 -14.56
C LYS A 151 11.23 -0.61 -15.69
N SER A 152 9.98 -0.99 -15.95
CA SER A 152 9.13 -0.44 -17.02
C SER A 152 8.00 0.44 -16.52
N ASP A 153 7.64 0.37 -15.24
CA ASP A 153 6.56 1.19 -14.64
C ASP A 153 6.91 2.67 -14.65
N PHE A 154 6.13 3.47 -15.40
CA PHE A 154 6.43 4.90 -15.61
C PHE A 154 6.19 5.73 -14.36
N ILE A 155 5.22 5.35 -13.49
CA ILE A 155 4.94 6.07 -12.23
C ILE A 155 6.11 5.85 -11.26
N LEU A 156 6.54 4.61 -11.10
CA LEU A 156 7.70 4.30 -10.25
C LEU A 156 8.96 5.00 -10.77
N LYS A 157 9.20 4.97 -12.08
CA LYS A 157 10.34 5.68 -12.70
C LYS A 157 10.31 7.19 -12.45
N SER A 158 9.13 7.82 -12.51
CA SER A 158 9.03 9.27 -12.27
C SER A 158 9.47 9.65 -10.85
N ILE A 159 9.19 8.78 -9.87
CA ILE A 159 9.66 8.96 -8.50
C ILE A 159 11.18 8.80 -8.42
N LEU A 160 11.72 7.76 -9.03
CA LEU A 160 13.16 7.48 -9.04
C LEU A 160 13.94 8.62 -9.71
N LEU A 161 13.40 9.23 -10.76
CA LEU A 161 14.01 10.37 -11.44
C LEU A 161 14.00 11.65 -10.58
N LEU A 162 12.92 11.90 -9.83
CA LEU A 162 12.84 13.03 -8.90
C LEU A 162 13.83 12.91 -7.74
N PHE A 163 14.20 11.69 -7.39
CA PHE A 163 15.12 11.36 -6.30
C PHE A 163 16.50 10.86 -6.79
N SER A 164 16.86 11.06 -8.05
CA SER A 164 18.14 10.62 -8.62
C SER A 164 19.39 11.17 -7.93
N VAL A 165 19.23 12.10 -6.99
CA VAL A 165 20.27 12.56 -6.07
C VAL A 165 20.25 11.82 -4.73
N PHE A 166 19.17 11.09 -4.41
CA PHE A 166 19.01 10.34 -3.16
C PHE A 166 18.48 8.95 -3.47
N TRP A 167 19.14 7.91 -2.96
CA TRP A 167 18.78 6.49 -3.10
C TRP A 167 17.35 6.25 -2.62
N VAL A 168 16.44 5.96 -3.56
CA VAL A 168 15.08 5.54 -3.22
C VAL A 168 15.08 4.06 -2.90
N LEU A 169 14.68 3.73 -1.69
CA LEU A 169 14.50 2.37 -1.24
C LEU A 169 13.04 1.96 -1.43
N LEU A 170 12.83 0.96 -2.26
CA LEU A 170 11.54 0.30 -2.47
C LEU A 170 11.14 -0.48 -1.21
N ALA A 171 9.88 -0.39 -0.83
CA ALA A 171 9.31 -1.29 0.17
C ALA A 171 9.36 -2.73 -0.34
N PHE A 172 9.68 -3.67 0.54
CA PHE A 172 9.95 -5.04 0.16
C PHE A 172 8.79 -5.96 0.52
N MET A 173 8.39 -6.80 -0.43
CA MET A 173 7.49 -7.92 -0.23
C MET A 173 8.21 -9.24 -0.55
N TRP A 174 8.11 -10.21 0.35
CA TRP A 174 8.63 -11.57 0.16
C TRP A 174 7.48 -12.57 0.23
N SER A 175 7.48 -13.62 -0.61
CA SER A 175 6.50 -14.71 -0.61
C SER A 175 6.78 -15.72 0.51
N ASN A 176 5.73 -16.37 1.01
CA ASN A 176 5.66 -17.32 2.11
C ASN A 176 5.68 -16.69 3.50
N SER A 177 4.49 -16.25 3.97
CA SER A 177 4.21 -15.83 5.36
C SER A 177 5.17 -14.78 5.92
N THR A 178 5.72 -13.92 5.10
CA THR A 178 6.72 -12.94 5.49
C THR A 178 6.07 -11.61 5.84
N GLU A 179 6.43 -11.09 6.98
CA GLU A 179 6.04 -9.76 7.42
C GLU A 179 6.72 -8.71 6.54
N ILE A 180 5.92 -7.79 5.99
CA ILE A 180 6.45 -6.61 5.32
C ILE A 180 6.49 -5.49 6.35
N ASN A 181 7.68 -5.09 6.71
CA ASN A 181 7.87 -3.91 7.51
C ASN A 181 7.98 -2.69 6.60
N VAL A 182 6.89 -1.95 6.47
CA VAL A 182 6.88 -0.62 5.84
C VAL A 182 6.86 0.40 6.95
N HIS A 183 7.93 1.17 7.07
CA HIS A 183 7.97 2.33 7.95
C HIS A 183 7.56 3.54 7.13
N ALA A 184 6.41 4.10 7.37
CA ALA A 184 5.88 5.28 6.68
C ALA A 184 6.07 6.56 7.52
#